data_c514fa7108a0b592d75f6ab2b5a33535
#
_entry.id   c514fa7108a0b592d75f6ab2b5a33535
#
_cell.length_a   1.000
_cell.length_b   1.000
_cell.length_c   1.000
_cell.angle_alpha   90.00
_cell.angle_beta   90.00
_cell.angle_gamma   90.00
#
_symmetry.space_group_name_H-M   'P 1'
#
loop_
_entity.id
_entity.type
_entity.pdbx_description
1 polymer ?
#
loop_
_entity_poly.entity_id
_entity_poly.type
_entity_poly.pdbx_seq_one_letter_code
_entity_poly.pdbx_strand_id
1 'polypeptide(L)'
;MDDNNRYGTRERQKELLIMLKKVDSFCKKHSISYSLAGGSLLGAIRHNGFIPWDDDVDLMVDRENLDKFLKAFYDFPDETPYFLNRYLWVYRVQEVNDTSEGLLRPTIDIFVLDHCPDSGLKRKYKTFVIKMLQGMMKIEPDYKDKGVVMKVCVFVTHILEPK
;
A
#
# COMPACT_ATOMS: atom_id res chain seq x y z
N MET A 1 -24.07 -15.40 19.47
CA MET A 1 -23.22 -14.69 18.52
C MET A 1 -21.85 -14.61 19.15
N ASP A 2 -20.84 -15.13 18.47
CA ASP A 2 -19.47 -15.12 19.01
C ASP A 2 -18.99 -13.67 19.04
N ASP A 3 -18.74 -13.14 20.22
CA ASP A 3 -18.32 -11.74 20.45
C ASP A 3 -17.00 -11.40 19.70
N ASN A 4 -16.27 -12.44 19.29
CA ASN A 4 -15.02 -12.36 18.54
C ASN A 4 -15.19 -12.07 17.02
N ASN A 5 -16.39 -12.06 16.46
CA ASN A 5 -16.64 -11.77 15.04
C ASN A 5 -17.67 -10.65 14.85
N ARG A 6 -17.71 -9.72 15.78
CA ARG A 6 -18.67 -8.58 15.75
C ARG A 6 -18.61 -7.76 14.47
N TYR A 7 -17.44 -7.72 13.83
CA TYR A 7 -17.19 -6.91 12.62
C TYR A 7 -17.20 -7.74 11.33
N GLY A 8 -17.35 -9.06 11.39
CA GLY A 8 -17.35 -9.94 10.22
C GLY A 8 -15.99 -10.11 9.52
N THR A 9 -14.91 -9.62 10.12
CA THR A 9 -13.57 -9.57 9.49
C THR A 9 -12.70 -10.80 9.77
N ARG A 10 -13.12 -11.69 10.67
CA ARG A 10 -12.30 -12.80 11.19
C ARG A 10 -11.79 -13.77 10.11
N GLU A 11 -12.64 -14.17 9.18
CA GLU A 11 -12.22 -15.10 8.11
C GLU A 11 -11.22 -14.41 7.19
N ARG A 12 -11.48 -13.16 6.82
CA ARG A 12 -10.55 -12.33 6.03
C ARG A 12 -9.20 -12.16 6.72
N GLN A 13 -9.19 -11.92 8.02
CA GLN A 13 -7.95 -11.82 8.81
C GLN A 13 -7.15 -13.12 8.84
N LYS A 14 -7.81 -14.28 8.81
CA LYS A 14 -7.13 -15.59 8.67
C LYS A 14 -6.46 -15.72 7.31
N GLU A 15 -7.16 -15.36 6.24
CA GLU A 15 -6.63 -15.37 4.88
C GLU A 15 -5.44 -14.41 4.74
N LEU A 16 -5.58 -13.18 5.24
CA LEU A 16 -4.51 -12.19 5.30
C LEU A 16 -3.29 -12.68 6.08
N LEU A 17 -3.49 -13.39 7.20
CA LEU A 17 -2.38 -13.94 7.97
C LEU A 17 -1.64 -15.04 7.21
N ILE A 18 -2.36 -15.92 6.49
CA ILE A 18 -1.75 -16.93 5.63
C ILE A 18 -0.94 -16.26 4.52
N MET A 19 -1.51 -15.26 3.88
CA MET A 19 -0.88 -14.48 2.83
C MET A 19 0.37 -13.76 3.35
N LEU A 20 0.29 -13.09 4.50
CA LEU A 20 1.41 -12.42 5.14
C LEU A 20 2.56 -13.40 5.47
N LYS A 21 2.26 -14.60 5.97
CA LYS A 21 3.28 -15.62 6.23
C LYS A 21 4.01 -16.07 4.96
N LYS A 22 3.31 -16.18 3.83
CA LYS A 22 3.92 -16.53 2.54
C LYS A 22 4.79 -15.37 2.03
N VAL A 23 4.31 -14.13 2.12
CA VAL A 23 5.09 -12.94 1.77
C VAL A 23 6.32 -12.79 2.67
N ASP A 24 6.20 -13.05 3.97
CA ASP A 24 7.33 -13.05 4.90
C ASP A 24 8.39 -14.10 4.53
N SER A 25 7.95 -15.33 4.21
CA SER A 25 8.85 -16.41 3.77
C SER A 25 9.57 -16.05 2.47
N PHE A 26 8.86 -15.44 1.52
CA PHE A 26 9.43 -14.94 0.27
C PHE A 26 10.45 -13.83 0.54
N CYS A 27 10.12 -12.84 1.36
CA CYS A 27 11.02 -11.76 1.72
C CYS A 27 12.30 -12.28 2.40
N LYS A 28 12.18 -13.23 3.33
CA LYS A 28 13.32 -13.86 4.00
C LYS A 28 14.22 -14.60 3.02
N LYS A 29 13.64 -15.37 2.09
CA LYS A 29 14.37 -16.11 1.05
C LYS A 29 15.20 -15.19 0.17
N HIS A 30 14.68 -14.04 -0.19
CA HIS A 30 15.31 -13.07 -1.09
C HIS A 30 16.05 -11.93 -0.36
N SER A 31 16.25 -12.05 0.97
CA SER A 31 16.95 -11.04 1.80
C SER A 31 16.34 -9.64 1.68
N ILE A 32 15.01 -9.58 1.71
CA ILE A 32 14.21 -8.36 1.64
C ILE A 32 13.76 -8.00 3.06
N SER A 33 14.12 -6.80 3.51
CA SER A 33 13.68 -6.27 4.79
C SER A 33 12.43 -5.41 4.63
N TYR A 34 11.47 -5.62 5.52
CA TYR A 34 10.24 -4.84 5.59
C TYR A 34 9.81 -4.62 7.05
N SER A 35 8.87 -3.73 7.26
CA SER A 35 8.21 -3.52 8.55
C SER A 35 6.69 -3.50 8.36
N LEU A 36 5.94 -3.86 9.39
CA LEU A 36 4.52 -3.56 9.45
C LEU A 36 4.31 -2.04 9.52
N ALA A 37 3.19 -1.56 8.99
CA ALA A 37 2.79 -0.16 8.99
C ALA A 37 1.35 0.01 9.49
N GLY A 38 0.92 1.24 9.65
CA GLY A 38 -0.47 1.61 9.86
C GLY A 38 -1.21 0.82 10.92
N GLY A 39 -2.39 0.33 10.56
CA GLY A 39 -3.25 -0.51 11.38
C GLY A 39 -2.61 -1.83 11.73
N SER A 40 -1.90 -2.45 10.81
CA SER A 40 -1.22 -3.73 11.02
C SER A 40 -0.15 -3.68 12.12
N LEU A 41 0.67 -2.61 12.16
CA LEU A 41 1.64 -2.41 13.23
C LEU A 41 0.96 -2.16 14.57
N LEU A 42 -0.06 -1.31 14.58
CA LEU A 42 -0.81 -1.00 15.79
C LEU A 42 -1.51 -2.26 16.34
N GLY A 43 -2.09 -3.06 15.48
CA GLY A 43 -2.71 -4.34 15.84
C GLY A 43 -1.72 -5.32 16.46
N ALA A 44 -0.55 -5.49 15.83
CA ALA A 44 0.51 -6.35 16.35
C ALA A 44 0.94 -5.95 17.77
N ILE A 45 1.08 -4.65 18.05
CA ILE A 45 1.53 -4.15 19.37
C ILE A 45 0.41 -4.22 20.43
N ARG A 46 -0.81 -3.82 20.07
CA ARG A 46 -1.91 -3.66 21.04
C ARG A 46 -2.77 -4.90 21.23
N HIS A 47 -2.93 -5.71 20.16
CA HIS A 47 -3.86 -6.83 20.12
C HIS A 47 -3.14 -8.17 19.95
N ASN A 48 -1.80 -8.17 19.81
CA ASN A 48 -1.02 -9.36 19.44
C ASN A 48 -1.55 -10.03 18.15
N GLY A 49 -2.05 -9.23 17.23
CA GLY A 49 -2.70 -9.66 15.99
C GLY A 49 -3.34 -8.49 15.27
N PHE A 50 -4.40 -8.75 14.54
CA PHE A 50 -5.16 -7.69 13.87
C PHE A 50 -5.99 -6.85 14.85
N ILE A 51 -6.23 -5.60 14.49
CA ILE A 51 -7.32 -4.82 15.10
C ILE A 51 -8.65 -5.50 14.70
N PRO A 52 -9.63 -5.66 15.61
CA PRO A 52 -10.83 -6.47 15.32
C PRO A 52 -11.64 -6.09 14.08
N TRP A 53 -11.57 -4.84 13.63
CA TRP A 53 -12.27 -4.32 12.46
C TRP A 53 -11.38 -4.09 11.23
N ASP A 54 -10.08 -4.39 11.35
CA ASP A 54 -9.11 -4.23 10.28
C ASP A 54 -9.22 -5.36 9.26
N ASP A 55 -9.13 -5.04 7.99
CA ASP A 55 -9.41 -5.97 6.91
C ASP A 55 -8.35 -5.95 5.78
N ASP A 56 -7.20 -5.35 6.06
CA ASP A 56 -6.01 -5.33 5.20
C ASP A 56 -4.70 -5.53 5.98
N VAL A 57 -3.60 -5.58 5.27
CA VAL A 57 -2.25 -5.59 5.83
C VAL A 57 -1.41 -4.51 5.17
N ASP A 58 -0.85 -3.64 5.99
CA ASP A 58 0.06 -2.59 5.57
C ASP A 58 1.51 -2.97 5.87
N LEU A 59 2.34 -2.99 4.83
CA LEU A 59 3.80 -3.12 4.95
C LEU A 59 4.48 -1.84 4.50
N MET A 60 5.68 -1.57 5.02
CA MET A 60 6.55 -0.54 4.50
C MET A 60 7.94 -1.08 4.20
N VAL A 61 8.51 -0.61 3.10
CA VAL A 61 9.85 -0.95 2.63
C VAL A 61 10.60 0.31 2.21
N ASP A 62 11.92 0.33 2.32
CA ASP A 62 12.74 1.36 1.67
C ASP A 62 12.90 1.07 0.17
N ARG A 63 13.50 2.01 -0.56
CA ARG A 63 13.70 1.88 -2.02
C ARG A 63 14.52 0.66 -2.41
N GLU A 64 15.59 0.38 -1.70
CA GLU A 64 16.48 -0.74 -2.00
C GLU A 64 15.74 -2.08 -1.85
N ASN A 65 15.02 -2.25 -0.76
CA ASN A 65 14.21 -3.45 -0.51
C ASN A 65 13.01 -3.56 -1.45
N LEU A 66 12.41 -2.43 -1.87
CA LEU A 66 11.39 -2.45 -2.92
C LEU A 66 11.95 -2.99 -4.24
N ASP A 67 13.11 -2.50 -4.68
CA ASP A 67 13.73 -2.94 -5.93
C ASP A 67 14.09 -4.43 -5.89
N LYS A 68 14.58 -4.92 -4.74
CA LYS A 68 14.80 -6.36 -4.50
C LYS A 68 13.48 -7.15 -4.57
N PHE A 69 12.42 -6.63 -3.95
CA PHE A 69 11.11 -7.26 -3.94
C PHE A 69 10.54 -7.37 -5.36
N LEU A 70 10.54 -6.28 -6.11
CA LEU A 70 10.03 -6.25 -7.49
C LEU A 70 10.83 -7.22 -8.37
N LYS A 71 12.15 -7.17 -8.30
CA LYS A 71 13.01 -8.08 -9.06
C LYS A 71 12.74 -9.54 -8.73
N ALA A 72 12.76 -9.91 -7.46
CA ALA A 72 12.50 -11.28 -7.03
C ALA A 72 11.10 -11.74 -7.42
N PHE A 73 10.09 -10.86 -7.31
CA PHE A 73 8.71 -11.18 -7.65
C PHE A 73 8.52 -11.50 -9.15
N TYR A 74 9.23 -10.78 -10.04
CA TYR A 74 9.18 -11.02 -11.48
C TYR A 74 10.10 -12.15 -11.94
N ASP A 75 11.25 -12.34 -11.28
CA ASP A 75 12.21 -13.39 -11.64
C ASP A 75 11.75 -14.78 -11.19
N PHE A 76 10.91 -14.84 -10.13
CA PHE A 76 10.44 -16.10 -9.52
C PHE A 76 8.91 -16.13 -9.38
N PRO A 77 8.13 -16.06 -10.48
CA PRO A 77 6.67 -15.96 -10.42
C PRO A 77 6.00 -17.20 -9.81
N ASP A 78 6.64 -18.39 -9.91
CA ASP A 78 6.12 -19.65 -9.38
C ASP A 78 6.27 -19.79 -7.85
N GLU A 79 7.01 -18.89 -7.21
CA GLU A 79 7.23 -18.94 -5.77
C GLU A 79 6.06 -18.39 -4.95
N THR A 80 5.19 -17.63 -5.60
CA THR A 80 4.00 -17.07 -4.93
C THR A 80 2.76 -17.21 -5.81
N PRO A 81 1.61 -17.61 -5.26
CA PRO A 81 0.33 -17.63 -5.97
C PRO A 81 -0.30 -16.23 -6.03
N TYR A 82 0.51 -15.20 -5.95
CA TYR A 82 0.07 -13.81 -5.88
C TYR A 82 0.48 -13.06 -7.14
N PHE A 83 -0.31 -12.04 -7.48
CA PHE A 83 0.11 -11.03 -8.44
C PHE A 83 0.36 -9.70 -7.74
N LEU A 84 1.24 -8.91 -8.32
CA LEU A 84 1.57 -7.58 -7.85
C LEU A 84 0.86 -6.56 -8.74
N ASN A 85 -0.01 -5.77 -8.14
CA ASN A 85 -0.66 -4.65 -8.80
C ASN A 85 -0.10 -3.33 -8.25
N ARG A 86 -0.05 -2.31 -9.08
CA ARG A 86 0.27 -0.95 -8.65
C ARG A 86 -0.99 -0.11 -8.68
N TYR A 87 -1.46 0.25 -7.51
CA TYR A 87 -2.60 1.16 -7.37
C TYR A 87 -2.11 2.54 -6.92
N LEU A 88 -2.09 3.49 -7.83
CA LEU A 88 -1.54 4.83 -7.63
C LEU A 88 -0.07 4.79 -7.18
N TRP A 89 0.20 5.02 -5.89
CA TRP A 89 1.55 5.03 -5.29
C TRP A 89 1.81 3.83 -4.35
N VAL A 90 0.88 2.89 -4.27
CA VAL A 90 0.96 1.70 -3.41
C VAL A 90 1.10 0.47 -4.28
N TYR A 91 1.99 -0.44 -3.92
CA TYR A 91 2.05 -1.76 -4.51
C TYR A 91 1.14 -2.70 -3.71
N ARG A 92 0.31 -3.45 -4.41
CA ARG A 92 -0.65 -4.38 -3.82
C ARG A 92 -0.32 -5.81 -4.20
N VAL A 93 -0.17 -6.66 -3.20
CA VAL A 93 -0.08 -8.10 -3.38
C VAL A 93 -1.46 -8.69 -3.17
N GLN A 94 -1.94 -9.45 -4.17
CA GLN A 94 -3.28 -10.05 -4.19
C GLN A 94 -3.21 -11.49 -4.72
N GLU A 95 -4.14 -12.35 -4.33
CA GLU A 95 -4.19 -13.73 -4.81
C GLU A 95 -4.70 -13.82 -6.25
N VAL A 96 -4.03 -14.64 -7.09
CA VAL A 96 -4.35 -14.77 -8.52
C VAL A 96 -5.75 -15.35 -8.75
N ASN A 97 -6.17 -16.31 -7.92
CA ASN A 97 -7.41 -17.06 -8.09
C ASN A 97 -8.58 -16.52 -7.26
N ASP A 98 -8.42 -15.37 -6.64
CA ASP A 98 -9.50 -14.76 -5.88
C ASP A 98 -10.55 -14.18 -6.83
N THR A 99 -11.75 -14.73 -6.80
CA THR A 99 -12.91 -14.31 -7.60
C THR A 99 -13.71 -13.18 -6.96
N SER A 100 -13.35 -12.75 -5.73
CA SER A 100 -14.02 -11.62 -5.09
C SER A 100 -13.70 -10.32 -5.83
N GLU A 101 -14.72 -9.48 -5.99
CA GLU A 101 -14.59 -8.22 -6.72
C GLU A 101 -14.26 -7.05 -5.79
N GLY A 102 -13.40 -6.15 -6.25
CA GLY A 102 -13.14 -4.85 -5.64
C GLY A 102 -12.51 -4.91 -4.25
N LEU A 103 -13.11 -4.20 -3.30
CA LEU A 103 -12.67 -4.05 -1.91
C LEU A 103 -12.76 -5.33 -1.06
N LEU A 104 -13.37 -6.39 -1.58
CA LEU A 104 -13.55 -7.66 -0.86
C LEU A 104 -12.30 -8.55 -0.93
N ARG A 105 -11.34 -8.29 -1.81
CA ARG A 105 -10.12 -9.11 -1.93
C ARG A 105 -9.18 -8.88 -0.77
N PRO A 106 -8.65 -9.95 -0.14
CA PRO A 106 -7.54 -9.84 0.79
C PRO A 106 -6.36 -9.16 0.10
N THR A 107 -5.81 -8.11 0.72
CA THR A 107 -4.78 -7.28 0.12
C THR A 107 -3.67 -7.00 1.11
N ILE A 108 -2.42 -7.12 0.65
CA ILE A 108 -1.26 -6.58 1.36
C ILE A 108 -0.79 -5.35 0.60
N ASP A 109 -0.88 -4.19 1.24
CA ASP A 109 -0.43 -2.91 0.69
C ASP A 109 1.02 -2.65 1.09
N ILE A 110 1.87 -2.31 0.12
CA ILE A 110 3.30 -2.04 0.34
C ILE A 110 3.56 -0.56 0.09
N PHE A 111 3.86 0.16 1.15
CA PHE A 111 4.24 1.57 1.15
C PHE A 111 5.75 1.72 1.05
N VAL A 112 6.19 2.71 0.28
CA VAL A 112 7.61 2.96 0.04
C VAL A 112 8.09 4.11 0.91
N LEU A 113 9.14 3.86 1.68
CA LEU A 113 9.84 4.88 2.45
C LEU A 113 10.89 5.55 1.59
N ASP A 114 10.75 6.85 1.43
CA ASP A 114 11.69 7.69 0.71
C ASP A 114 12.45 8.62 1.66
N HIS A 115 13.69 8.94 1.27
CA HIS A 115 14.49 9.93 1.99
C HIS A 115 13.74 11.26 2.11
N CYS A 116 13.68 11.78 3.33
CA CYS A 116 13.14 13.09 3.63
C CYS A 116 14.28 14.08 3.86
N PRO A 117 14.34 15.19 3.10
CA PRO A 117 15.40 16.20 3.30
C PRO A 117 15.37 16.81 4.71
N ASP A 118 16.54 17.01 5.32
CA ASP A 118 16.66 17.60 6.66
C ASP A 118 16.22 19.08 6.68
N SER A 119 16.50 19.82 5.62
CA SER A 119 16.08 21.22 5.48
C SER A 119 14.56 21.37 5.38
N GLY A 120 13.97 22.16 6.28
CA GLY A 120 12.53 22.42 6.29
C GLY A 120 11.98 23.00 4.96
N LEU A 121 12.78 23.84 4.28
CA LEU A 121 12.39 24.40 2.98
C LEU A 121 12.40 23.35 1.88
N LYS A 122 13.46 22.51 1.81
CA LYS A 122 13.54 21.39 0.85
C LYS A 122 12.43 20.37 1.09
N ARG A 123 12.07 20.13 2.35
CA ARG A 123 10.97 19.24 2.73
C ARG A 123 9.63 19.75 2.24
N LYS A 124 9.34 21.03 2.45
CA LYS A 124 8.11 21.69 1.94
C LYS A 124 8.05 21.62 0.41
N TYR A 125 9.15 21.88 -0.28
CA TYR A 125 9.23 21.77 -1.74
C TYR A 125 8.98 20.32 -2.21
N LYS A 126 9.68 19.33 -1.63
CA LYS A 126 9.45 17.91 -1.96
C LYS A 126 7.98 17.51 -1.74
N THR A 127 7.39 17.90 -0.60
CA THR A 127 5.98 17.61 -0.30
C THR A 127 5.04 18.27 -1.31
N PHE A 128 5.31 19.49 -1.72
CA PHE A 128 4.53 20.19 -2.74
C PHE A 128 4.58 19.45 -4.09
N VAL A 129 5.79 19.09 -4.55
CA VAL A 129 5.97 18.34 -5.81
C VAL A 129 5.27 17.00 -5.77
N ILE A 130 5.41 16.23 -4.68
CA ILE A 130 4.73 14.94 -4.53
C ILE A 130 3.21 15.10 -4.60
N LYS A 131 2.64 16.09 -3.90
CA LYS A 131 1.19 16.35 -3.93
C LYS A 131 0.70 16.78 -5.31
N MET A 132 1.51 17.53 -6.02
CA MET A 132 1.22 17.93 -7.41
C MET A 132 1.20 16.68 -8.32
N LEU A 133 2.23 15.84 -8.25
CA LEU A 133 2.30 14.60 -9.04
C LEU A 133 1.16 13.63 -8.69
N GLN A 134 0.83 13.48 -7.41
CA GLN A 134 -0.33 12.68 -6.99
C GLN A 134 -1.65 13.23 -7.56
N GLY A 135 -1.78 14.56 -7.65
CA GLY A 135 -2.94 15.20 -8.29
C GLY A 135 -3.05 14.86 -9.78
N MET A 136 -1.90 14.81 -10.47
CA MET A 136 -1.84 14.46 -11.91
C MET A 136 -2.19 12.99 -12.18
N MET A 137 -1.93 12.09 -11.24
CA MET A 137 -2.21 10.66 -11.40
C MET A 137 -3.68 10.28 -11.17
N LYS A 138 -4.53 11.20 -10.72
CA LYS A 138 -5.96 10.94 -10.54
C LYS A 138 -6.69 11.04 -11.86
N ILE A 139 -7.53 10.05 -12.16
CA ILE A 139 -8.37 10.01 -13.37
C ILE A 139 -9.39 11.17 -13.34
N GLU A 140 -9.95 11.46 -12.16
CA GLU A 140 -10.86 12.59 -11.96
C GLU A 140 -10.24 13.64 -11.02
N PRO A 141 -10.30 14.93 -11.36
CA PRO A 141 -9.78 15.98 -10.49
C PRO A 141 -10.66 16.11 -9.25
N ASP A 142 -10.05 15.95 -8.09
CA ASP A 142 -10.69 16.15 -6.80
C ASP A 142 -10.28 17.51 -6.23
N TYR A 143 -11.26 18.39 -6.11
CA TYR A 143 -11.08 19.77 -5.64
C TYR A 143 -11.53 19.98 -4.18
N LYS A 144 -12.13 18.95 -3.53
CA LYS A 144 -12.54 19.05 -2.12
C LYS A 144 -11.32 19.29 -1.22
N ASP A 145 -11.51 20.11 -0.24
CA ASP A 145 -10.53 20.38 0.85
C ASP A 145 -9.12 20.81 0.41
N LYS A 146 -8.95 21.28 -0.83
CA LYS A 146 -7.68 21.76 -1.34
C LYS A 146 -7.60 23.29 -1.33
N GLY A 147 -6.45 23.81 -0.92
CA GLY A 147 -6.15 25.23 -1.07
C GLY A 147 -6.13 25.67 -2.53
N VAL A 148 -6.34 26.98 -2.78
CA VAL A 148 -6.47 27.57 -4.12
C VAL A 148 -5.31 27.18 -5.04
N VAL A 149 -4.07 27.27 -4.57
CA VAL A 149 -2.87 26.91 -5.36
C VAL A 149 -2.92 25.45 -5.84
N MET A 150 -3.33 24.53 -4.97
CA MET A 150 -3.42 23.13 -5.33
C MET A 150 -4.57 22.86 -6.31
N LYS A 151 -5.69 23.56 -6.18
CA LYS A 151 -6.80 23.50 -7.15
C LYS A 151 -6.35 23.95 -8.54
N VAL A 152 -5.58 25.03 -8.63
CA VAL A 152 -5.01 25.53 -9.89
C VAL A 152 -4.02 24.50 -10.48
N CYS A 153 -3.14 23.92 -9.65
CA CYS A 153 -2.20 22.90 -10.13
C CYS A 153 -2.94 21.68 -10.69
N VAL A 154 -3.96 21.16 -9.98
CA VAL A 154 -4.76 20.00 -10.44
C VAL A 154 -5.50 20.34 -11.74
N PHE A 155 -6.08 21.55 -11.85
CA PHE A 155 -6.77 22.01 -13.04
C PHE A 155 -5.82 22.09 -14.26
N VAL A 156 -4.66 22.74 -14.11
CA VAL A 156 -3.66 22.86 -15.17
C VAL A 156 -3.14 21.50 -15.64
N THR A 157 -2.87 20.60 -14.71
CA THR A 157 -2.37 19.25 -15.05
C THR A 157 -3.39 18.42 -15.83
N HIS A 158 -4.69 18.53 -15.50
CA HIS A 158 -5.73 17.81 -16.24
C HIS A 158 -6.08 18.43 -17.61
N ILE A 159 -5.82 19.73 -17.81
CA ILE A 159 -5.96 20.35 -19.14
C ILE A 159 -4.83 19.95 -20.08
N LEU A 160 -3.62 19.71 -19.54
CA LEU A 160 -2.43 19.39 -20.33
C LEU A 160 -2.28 17.89 -20.61
N GLU A 161 -3.14 17.04 -20.07
CA GLU A 161 -3.15 15.61 -20.41
C GLU A 161 -3.60 15.43 -21.88
N PRO A 162 -2.77 14.81 -22.74
CA PRO A 162 -3.22 14.42 -24.07
C PRO A 162 -4.31 13.33 -23.90
N LYS A 163 -5.48 13.57 -24.50
CA LYS A 163 -6.55 12.60 -24.59
C LYS A 163 -6.14 11.38 -25.40
#